data_65092a18b3df47ff9a792b89890075c7
#
_entry.id   65092a18b3df47ff9a792b89890075c7
#
_cell.length_a   1.000
_cell.length_b   1.000
_cell.length_c   1.000
_cell.angle_alpha   90.00
_cell.angle_beta   90.00
_cell.angle_gamma   90.00
#
_symmetry.space_group_name_H-M   'P 1'
#
loop_
_entity.id
_entity.type
_entity.pdbx_description
1 polymer ?
#
loop_
_entity_poly.entity_id
_entity_poly.type
_entity_poly.pdbx_seq_one_letter_code
_entity_poly.pdbx_strand_id
1 'polypeptide(L)'
;MKLVTAVVKPHKWEDVRSALEMAGITGMTVSEVSGYGRQKGHTEVYRGAEYDIALVPKVRIEIVVDDLEVGEVVTAVVRAARTGKIGDGKVWVQTVDSVVRVRNGDLDEAAL
;
A
#
# COMPACT_ATOMS: atom_id res chain seq x y z
N MET A 1 -3.22 -17.82 -3.26
CA MET A 1 -2.30 -16.74 -2.86
C MET A 1 -2.72 -15.44 -3.50
N LYS A 2 -2.59 -14.36 -2.79
CA LYS A 2 -2.97 -13.03 -3.26
C LYS A 2 -1.88 -12.01 -2.99
N LEU A 3 -1.72 -11.07 -3.91
CA LEU A 3 -0.94 -9.87 -3.68
C LEU A 3 -1.88 -8.78 -3.21
N VAL A 4 -1.68 -8.30 -2.00
CA VAL A 4 -2.37 -7.13 -1.49
C VAL A 4 -1.45 -5.92 -1.70
N THR A 5 -1.94 -4.95 -2.43
CA THR A 5 -1.22 -3.70 -2.67
C THR A 5 -2.01 -2.55 -2.06
N ALA A 6 -1.34 -1.73 -1.27
CA ALA A 6 -1.93 -0.54 -0.68
C ALA A 6 -1.09 0.68 -1.06
N VAL A 7 -1.77 1.76 -1.43
CA VAL A 7 -1.11 3.07 -1.63
C VAL A 7 -1.79 4.04 -0.68
N VAL A 8 -1.01 4.56 0.26
CA VAL A 8 -1.53 5.34 1.40
C VAL A 8 -0.72 6.63 1.60
N LYS A 9 -1.25 7.52 2.43
CA LYS A 9 -0.53 8.74 2.82
C LYS A 9 0.76 8.38 3.56
N PRO A 10 1.88 9.08 3.32
CA PRO A 10 3.16 8.76 3.98
C PRO A 10 3.09 8.76 5.51
N HIS A 11 2.37 9.71 6.10
CA HIS A 11 2.28 9.78 7.57
C HIS A 11 1.44 8.64 8.19
N LYS A 12 0.78 7.84 7.36
CA LYS A 12 0.04 6.65 7.82
C LYS A 12 0.87 5.37 7.76
N TRP A 13 2.06 5.42 7.19
CA TRP A 13 2.91 4.24 7.04
C TRP A 13 3.14 3.51 8.37
N GLU A 14 3.53 4.22 9.42
CA GLU A 14 3.80 3.60 10.70
C GLU A 14 2.57 2.92 11.30
N ASP A 15 1.39 3.54 11.19
CA ASP A 15 0.14 2.94 11.66
C ASP A 15 -0.21 1.68 10.87
N VAL A 16 -0.03 1.71 9.56
CA VAL A 16 -0.28 0.55 8.69
C VAL A 16 0.70 -0.57 9.01
N ARG A 17 1.99 -0.27 9.13
CA ARG A 17 3.01 -1.26 9.48
C ARG A 17 2.67 -1.94 10.80
N SER A 18 2.34 -1.17 11.81
CA SER A 18 1.99 -1.70 13.13
C SER A 18 0.76 -2.61 13.07
N ALA A 19 -0.28 -2.19 12.35
CA ALA A 19 -1.50 -2.98 12.19
C ALA A 19 -1.23 -4.31 11.46
N LEU A 20 -0.39 -4.27 10.43
CA LEU A 20 -0.01 -5.49 9.69
C LEU A 20 0.82 -6.44 10.55
N GLU A 21 1.75 -5.93 11.32
CA GLU A 21 2.52 -6.75 12.26
C GLU A 21 1.61 -7.41 13.30
N MET A 22 0.64 -6.69 13.82
CA MET A 22 -0.35 -7.24 14.75
C MET A 22 -1.24 -8.31 14.10
N ALA A 23 -1.44 -8.23 12.81
CA ALA A 23 -2.17 -9.24 12.03
C ALA A 23 -1.28 -10.45 11.65
N GLY A 24 -0.04 -10.49 12.11
CA GLY A 24 0.87 -11.61 11.87
C GLY A 24 1.73 -11.48 10.62
N ILE A 25 1.70 -10.34 9.93
CA ILE A 25 2.50 -10.12 8.74
C ILE A 25 3.93 -9.79 9.16
N THR A 26 4.88 -10.59 8.67
CA THR A 26 6.30 -10.47 9.03
C THR A 26 7.16 -9.87 7.93
N GLY A 27 6.65 -9.83 6.70
CA GLY A 27 7.40 -9.28 5.57
C GLY A 27 6.50 -8.49 4.64
N MET A 28 7.02 -7.40 4.13
CA MET A 28 6.32 -6.55 3.16
C MET A 28 7.33 -5.77 2.33
N THR A 29 6.95 -5.43 1.12
CA THR A 29 7.75 -4.57 0.26
C THR A 29 7.17 -3.17 0.29
N VAL A 30 8.02 -2.19 0.51
CA VAL A 30 7.60 -0.79 0.68
C VAL A 30 8.37 0.07 -0.29
N SER A 31 7.67 0.94 -0.98
CA SER A 31 8.29 1.91 -1.89
C SER A 31 7.63 3.27 -1.76
N GLU A 32 8.44 4.31 -1.94
CA GLU A 32 7.93 5.67 -2.07
C GLU A 32 7.48 5.88 -3.50
N VAL A 33 6.27 6.39 -3.68
CA VAL A 33 5.68 6.64 -4.98
C VAL A 33 5.02 8.01 -4.99
N SER A 34 4.65 8.49 -6.16
CA SER A 34 3.88 9.71 -6.30
C SER A 34 2.53 9.39 -6.91
N GLY A 35 1.48 9.93 -6.30
CA GLY A 35 0.13 9.78 -6.78
C GLY A 35 -0.34 10.99 -7.57
N TYR A 36 -1.19 10.75 -8.54
CA TYR A 36 -1.91 11.79 -9.26
C TYR A 36 -3.41 11.55 -9.05
N GLY A 37 -4.11 12.57 -8.66
CA GLY A 37 -5.55 12.39 -8.47
C GLY A 37 -6.22 13.59 -7.80
N ARG A 38 -7.35 13.30 -7.15
CA ARG A 38 -8.23 14.34 -6.57
C ARG A 38 -7.60 15.10 -5.41
N GLN A 39 -6.61 14.51 -4.73
CA GLN A 39 -5.95 15.18 -3.60
C GLN A 39 -5.05 16.29 -4.07
N LYS A 40 -4.62 16.55 -5.14
CA LYS A 40 -3.69 17.60 -5.59
C LYS A 40 -2.73 18.06 -4.48
N GLY A 41 -1.49 18.35 -4.80
CA GLY A 41 -0.53 18.84 -3.84
C GLY A 41 -0.85 20.29 -3.42
N HIS A 42 -0.61 21.22 -4.30
CA HIS A 42 -0.92 22.62 -4.11
C HIS A 42 -0.79 23.35 -5.46
N THR A 43 -1.31 24.58 -5.51
CA THR A 43 -1.20 25.43 -6.69
C THR A 43 0.02 26.31 -6.55
N GLU A 44 0.84 26.36 -7.60
CA GLU A 44 1.96 27.27 -7.69
C GLU A 44 1.75 28.27 -8.83
N VAL A 45 2.31 29.48 -8.66
CA VAL A 45 2.30 30.50 -9.70
C VAL A 45 3.70 30.58 -10.29
N TYR A 46 3.77 30.43 -11.61
CA TYR A 46 5.03 30.56 -12.34
C TYR A 46 4.81 31.39 -13.59
N ARG A 47 5.56 32.47 -13.73
CA ARG A 47 5.43 33.44 -14.85
C ARG A 47 4.01 33.94 -15.04
N GLY A 48 3.27 34.17 -13.92
CA GLY A 48 1.92 34.69 -13.96
C GLY A 48 0.83 33.64 -14.26
N ALA A 49 1.19 32.38 -14.43
CA ALA A 49 0.23 31.29 -14.62
C ALA A 49 0.23 30.38 -13.38
N GLU A 50 -0.97 29.91 -13.02
CA GLU A 50 -1.13 28.94 -11.94
C GLU A 50 -0.95 27.53 -12.49
N TYR A 51 -0.19 26.71 -11.76
CA TYR A 51 -0.02 25.28 -12.06
C TYR A 51 -0.42 24.47 -10.85
N ASP A 52 -1.33 23.55 -11.04
CA ASP A 52 -1.64 22.56 -10.00
C ASP A 52 -0.51 21.55 -9.92
N ILE A 53 0.06 21.40 -8.72
CA ILE A 53 0.99 20.31 -8.47
C ILE A 53 0.14 19.08 -8.23
N ALA A 54 0.04 18.26 -9.27
CA ALA A 54 -0.82 17.08 -9.26
C ALA A 54 -0.19 15.85 -8.64
N LEU A 55 1.15 15.81 -8.55
CA LEU A 55 1.88 14.69 -7.97
C LEU A 55 2.02 14.87 -6.46
N VAL A 56 1.55 13.89 -5.71
CA VAL A 56 1.56 13.88 -4.25
C VAL A 56 2.32 12.66 -3.76
N PRO A 57 3.26 12.82 -2.81
CA PRO A 57 3.96 11.67 -2.24
C PRO A 57 3.00 10.67 -1.61
N LYS A 58 3.26 9.40 -1.85
CA LYS A 58 2.52 8.27 -1.28
C LYS A 58 3.50 7.16 -0.92
N VAL A 59 3.02 6.21 -0.16
CA VAL A 59 3.77 4.98 0.14
C VAL A 59 2.99 3.81 -0.42
N ARG A 60 3.67 2.94 -1.17
CA ARG A 60 3.11 1.69 -1.68
C ARG A 60 3.62 0.54 -0.84
N ILE A 61 2.71 -0.31 -0.39
CA ILE A 61 2.99 -1.47 0.43
C ILE A 61 2.46 -2.69 -0.32
N GLU A 62 3.29 -3.71 -0.47
CA GLU A 62 2.91 -4.94 -1.16
C GLU A 62 3.20 -6.14 -0.27
N ILE A 63 2.21 -7.04 -0.17
CA ILE A 63 2.30 -8.24 0.67
C ILE A 63 1.67 -9.39 -0.10
N VAL A 64 2.36 -10.52 -0.18
CA VAL A 64 1.77 -11.76 -0.68
C VAL A 64 1.29 -12.56 0.51
N VAL A 65 0.02 -12.94 0.48
CA VAL A 65 -0.63 -13.65 1.59
C VAL A 65 -1.42 -14.86 1.10
N ASP A 66 -1.71 -15.77 2.03
CA ASP A 66 -2.65 -16.85 1.80
C ASP A 66 -4.05 -16.27 1.59
N ASP A 67 -4.86 -16.95 0.77
CA ASP A 67 -6.24 -16.54 0.50
C ASP A 67 -7.05 -16.31 1.78
N LEU A 68 -6.81 -17.11 2.82
CA LEU A 68 -7.52 -17.01 4.09
C LEU A 68 -7.19 -15.74 4.88
N GLU A 69 -6.07 -15.12 4.61
CA GLU A 69 -5.60 -13.92 5.35
C GLU A 69 -6.03 -12.61 4.70
N VAL A 70 -6.50 -12.65 3.46
CA VAL A 70 -6.76 -11.43 2.67
C VAL A 70 -7.72 -10.48 3.38
N GLY A 71 -8.83 -10.99 3.87
CA GLY A 71 -9.85 -10.15 4.52
C GLY A 71 -9.31 -9.40 5.73
N GLU A 72 -8.54 -10.08 6.57
CA GLU A 72 -7.93 -9.50 7.76
C GLU A 72 -6.88 -8.44 7.38
N VAL A 73 -6.05 -8.74 6.39
CA VAL A 73 -5.01 -7.82 5.93
C VAL A 73 -5.62 -6.56 5.34
N VAL A 74 -6.62 -6.68 4.47
CA VAL A 74 -7.29 -5.52 3.88
C VAL A 74 -7.96 -4.68 4.96
N THR A 75 -8.64 -5.31 5.91
CA THR A 75 -9.28 -4.62 7.02
C THR A 75 -8.25 -3.85 7.86
N ALA A 76 -7.12 -4.48 8.18
CA ALA A 76 -6.06 -3.85 8.96
C ALA A 76 -5.52 -2.58 8.27
N VAL A 77 -5.25 -2.67 6.96
CA VAL A 77 -4.77 -1.53 6.18
C VAL A 77 -5.80 -0.40 6.17
N VAL A 78 -7.04 -0.71 5.86
CA VAL A 78 -8.10 0.29 5.74
C VAL A 78 -8.32 1.02 7.06
N ARG A 79 -8.39 0.30 8.16
CA ARG A 79 -8.58 0.91 9.49
C ARG A 79 -7.42 1.81 9.88
N ALA A 80 -6.18 1.37 9.61
CA ALA A 80 -4.99 2.12 9.98
C ALA A 80 -4.78 3.37 9.11
N ALA A 81 -5.12 3.29 7.82
CA ALA A 81 -4.85 4.35 6.86
C ALA A 81 -5.97 5.38 6.72
N ARG A 82 -7.18 5.04 7.14
CA ARG A 82 -8.36 5.89 6.92
C ARG A 82 -8.30 7.18 7.73
N THR A 83 -8.51 8.31 7.07
CA THR A 83 -8.80 9.59 7.71
C THR A 83 -10.21 10.08 7.38
N GLY A 84 -10.83 9.55 6.33
CA GLY A 84 -12.11 10.01 5.79
C GLY A 84 -11.99 11.19 4.85
N LYS A 85 -10.76 11.60 4.53
CA LYS A 85 -10.48 12.73 3.64
C LYS A 85 -9.98 12.23 2.29
N ILE A 86 -10.11 13.09 1.27
CA ILE A 86 -9.55 12.83 -0.05
C ILE A 86 -8.06 12.56 0.08
N GLY A 87 -7.57 11.57 -0.66
CA GLY A 87 -6.16 11.20 -0.67
C GLY A 87 -5.77 10.07 0.28
N ASP A 88 -6.73 9.45 0.97
CA ASP A 88 -6.45 8.31 1.84
C ASP A 88 -5.82 7.13 1.11
N GLY A 89 -6.06 7.03 -0.20
CA GLY A 89 -5.49 5.98 -1.02
C GLY A 89 -6.43 4.82 -1.29
N LYS A 90 -5.85 3.73 -1.73
CA LYS A 90 -6.59 2.53 -2.13
C LYS A 90 -5.84 1.27 -1.73
N VAL A 91 -6.59 0.19 -1.57
CA VAL A 91 -6.07 -1.16 -1.41
C VAL A 91 -6.72 -2.02 -2.49
N TRP A 92 -5.93 -2.85 -3.15
CA TRP A 92 -6.47 -3.81 -4.11
C TRP A 92 -5.78 -5.16 -3.98
N VAL A 93 -6.42 -6.17 -4.55
CA VAL A 93 -5.99 -7.55 -4.42
C VAL A 93 -5.90 -8.18 -5.80
N GLN A 94 -4.81 -8.89 -6.05
CA GLN A 94 -4.57 -9.61 -7.29
C GLN A 94 -4.23 -11.06 -6.98
N THR A 95 -4.64 -11.96 -7.86
CA THR A 95 -4.25 -13.37 -7.75
C THR A 95 -2.79 -13.56 -8.12
N VAL A 96 -2.07 -14.34 -7.33
CA VAL A 96 -0.68 -14.72 -7.58
C VAL A 96 -0.66 -16.20 -7.94
N ASP A 97 -0.11 -16.52 -9.11
CA ASP A 97 -0.13 -17.88 -9.63
C ASP A 97 0.90 -18.77 -8.93
N SER A 98 2.08 -18.26 -8.65
CA SER A 98 3.14 -19.02 -7.99
C SER A 98 4.10 -18.11 -7.23
N VAL A 99 4.69 -18.65 -6.18
CA VAL A 99 5.71 -17.96 -5.38
C VAL A 99 6.85 -18.94 -5.12
N VAL A 100 8.08 -18.46 -5.19
CA VAL A 100 9.26 -19.21 -4.82
C VAL A 100 10.07 -18.38 -3.84
N ARG A 101 10.39 -18.96 -2.67
CA ARG A 101 11.29 -18.30 -1.74
C ARG A 101 12.73 -18.46 -2.23
N VAL A 102 13.38 -17.35 -2.49
CA VAL A 102 14.73 -17.35 -3.06
C VAL A 102 15.73 -18.12 -2.18
N ARG A 103 15.64 -17.94 -0.87
CA ARG A 103 16.60 -18.49 0.07
C ARG A 103 16.73 -20.03 0.01
N ASN A 104 15.60 -20.73 -0.12
CA ASN A 104 15.57 -22.17 0.03
C ASN A 104 14.75 -22.91 -1.02
N GLY A 105 14.14 -22.19 -1.96
CA GLY A 105 13.34 -22.79 -3.03
C GLY A 105 11.95 -23.27 -2.60
N ASP A 106 11.48 -22.93 -1.40
CA ASP A 106 10.11 -23.26 -1.01
C ASP A 106 9.10 -22.66 -1.97
N LEU A 107 8.02 -23.40 -2.22
CA LEU A 107 7.01 -23.05 -3.22
C LEU A 107 5.69 -22.65 -2.56
N ASP A 108 5.04 -21.70 -3.19
CA ASP A 108 3.65 -21.29 -2.93
C ASP A 108 3.42 -20.97 -1.45
N GLU A 109 2.43 -21.58 -0.79
CA GLU A 109 2.09 -21.28 0.60
C GLU A 109 3.28 -21.46 1.55
N ALA A 110 4.14 -22.43 1.29
CA ALA A 110 5.35 -22.64 2.09
C ALA A 110 6.37 -21.52 1.92
N ALA A 111 6.26 -20.73 0.87
CA ALA A 111 7.15 -19.59 0.60
C ALA A 111 6.70 -18.29 1.26
N LEU A 112 5.52 -18.25 1.82
CA LEU A 112 4.94 -17.04 2.41
C LEU A 112 5.44 -16.74 3.82
#